data_14b7529ba46d2688f5ca15f895d0f6c9
#
_entry.id   14b7529ba46d2688f5ca15f895d0f6c9
#
_cell.length_a   1.000
_cell.length_b   1.000
_cell.length_c   1.000
_cell.angle_alpha   90.00
_cell.angle_beta   90.00
_cell.angle_gamma   90.00
#
_symmetry.space_group_name_H-M   'P 1'
#
loop_
_entity.id
_entity.type
_entity.pdbx_description
1 polymer ?
#
loop_
_entity_poly.entity_id
_entity_poly.type
_entity_poly.pdbx_seq_one_letter_code
_entity_poly.pdbx_strand_id
1 'polypeptide(L)'
;ELSDSTVRMSDLDSQLGSSSVESVVETAVSAVKACIKKTGYLYADTHSTQPVKLDAYNGKKAEFIISGDKLFVKSFDDSNDTFSLFRHTVTNGVVSAAEMLDTSIKACNIIGADVWYRRSVTGSSLCDLYKYSTEKEKIDGDVASFAGLSDGSVLIVKNFVSSSDGEIADLYLYDGKKTSLVAEKAELKNMKYSDKGISFIRSGGDLCIYSKNKLAIIDGGAYNIIAY
;
A
#
# COMPACT_ATOMS: atom_id res chain seq x y z
N GLU A 1 21.14 5.82 -4.99
CA GLU A 1 21.75 5.62 -3.67
C GLU A 1 20.78 6.14 -2.63
N LEU A 2 20.10 5.21 -1.95
CA LEU A 2 19.34 5.52 -0.74
C LEU A 2 20.40 5.79 0.34
N SER A 3 20.55 7.04 0.75
CA SER A 3 21.38 7.36 1.90
C SER A 3 20.70 6.72 3.13
N ASP A 4 21.41 5.83 3.75
CA ASP A 4 21.05 5.15 4.99
C ASP A 4 21.13 6.19 6.14
N SER A 5 20.05 6.97 6.30
CA SER A 5 19.91 7.92 7.42
C SER A 5 19.34 7.18 8.62
N THR A 6 20.18 6.39 9.27
CA THR A 6 19.88 5.79 10.57
C THR A 6 19.79 6.88 11.63
N VAL A 7 18.58 7.14 12.13
CA VAL A 7 18.41 7.91 13.37
C VAL A 7 19.16 7.17 14.48
N ARG A 8 20.04 7.87 15.19
CA ARG A 8 20.66 7.29 16.36
C ARG A 8 19.57 7.11 17.42
N MET A 9 19.29 5.86 17.77
CA MET A 9 18.31 5.50 18.80
C MET A 9 18.52 6.28 20.12
N SER A 10 19.78 6.60 20.46
CA SER A 10 20.14 7.40 21.62
C SER A 10 19.56 8.82 21.62
N ASP A 11 19.41 9.43 20.44
CA ASP A 11 18.92 10.81 20.34
C ASP A 11 17.39 10.85 20.49
N LEU A 12 16.71 9.79 20.05
CA LEU A 12 15.26 9.64 20.23
C LEU A 12 14.89 9.24 21.66
N ASP A 13 15.66 8.36 22.31
CA ASP A 13 15.44 7.96 23.70
C ASP A 13 15.61 9.13 24.67
N SER A 14 16.53 10.06 24.41
CA SER A 14 16.72 11.25 25.24
C SER A 14 15.54 12.22 25.17
N GLN A 15 14.83 12.28 24.03
CA GLN A 15 13.67 13.12 23.81
C GLN A 15 12.36 12.53 24.38
N LEU A 16 12.26 11.19 24.41
CA LEU A 16 11.05 10.47 24.80
C LEU A 16 11.08 9.87 26.21
N GLY A 17 12.21 9.99 26.91
CA GLY A 17 12.42 9.36 28.22
C GLY A 17 12.72 7.85 28.09
N SER A 18 13.02 7.19 29.20
CA SER A 18 13.67 5.87 29.27
C SER A 18 12.82 4.64 28.93
N SER A 19 11.72 4.75 28.22
CA SER A 19 10.94 3.57 27.78
C SER A 19 11.35 3.10 26.38
N SER A 20 11.25 1.82 26.12
CA SER A 20 11.67 1.20 24.85
C SER A 20 10.94 1.76 23.62
N VAL A 21 11.68 2.06 22.56
CA VAL A 21 11.14 2.39 21.26
C VAL A 21 10.74 1.08 20.58
N GLU A 22 9.48 0.93 20.18
CA GLU A 22 8.96 -0.27 19.52
C GLU A 22 9.23 -0.26 18.00
N SER A 23 9.11 0.90 17.35
CA SER A 23 9.39 1.08 15.93
C SER A 23 9.70 2.54 15.60
N VAL A 24 10.61 2.75 14.66
CA VAL A 24 10.96 4.06 14.10
C VAL A 24 11.00 3.96 12.58
N VAL A 25 10.36 4.89 11.88
CA VAL A 25 10.49 5.07 10.43
C VAL A 25 10.84 6.53 10.17
N GLU A 26 11.97 6.76 9.53
CA GLU A 26 12.45 8.09 9.16
C GLU A 26 12.41 8.30 7.65
N THR A 27 12.06 9.51 7.23
CA THR A 27 12.03 9.91 5.82
C THR A 27 12.69 11.27 5.66
N ALA A 28 13.86 11.32 5.05
CA ALA A 28 14.77 12.47 5.01
C ALA A 28 14.23 13.75 4.35
N VAL A 29 13.11 13.71 3.63
CA VAL A 29 12.54 14.84 2.85
C VAL A 29 11.08 15.10 3.22
N SER A 30 10.57 14.49 4.28
CA SER A 30 9.18 14.61 4.69
C SER A 30 9.01 15.67 5.77
N ALA A 31 7.82 16.29 5.83
CA ALA A 31 7.41 17.15 6.94
C ALA A 31 7.29 16.37 8.28
N VAL A 32 7.15 15.06 8.20
CA VAL A 32 7.28 14.12 9.31
C VAL A 32 8.65 13.47 9.19
N LYS A 33 9.54 13.74 10.12
CA LYS A 33 10.88 13.17 10.18
C LYS A 33 10.85 11.68 10.53
N ALA A 34 10.07 11.34 11.55
CA ALA A 34 9.92 9.96 11.99
C ALA A 34 8.54 9.74 12.62
N CYS A 35 8.08 8.50 12.61
CA CYS A 35 6.92 8.08 13.39
C CYS A 35 7.35 6.99 14.36
N ILE A 36 7.08 7.20 15.64
CA ILE A 36 7.63 6.39 16.73
C ILE A 36 6.47 5.76 17.48
N LYS A 37 6.48 4.45 17.60
CA LYS A 37 5.56 3.71 18.47
C LYS A 37 6.26 3.38 19.78
N LYS A 38 5.70 3.86 20.88
CA LYS A 38 6.27 3.70 22.20
C LYS A 38 5.18 3.45 23.24
N THR A 39 5.27 2.33 23.98
CA THR A 39 4.39 1.99 25.10
C THR A 39 2.90 2.08 24.72
N GLY A 40 2.52 1.59 23.53
CA GLY A 40 1.14 1.63 23.03
C GLY A 40 0.68 2.99 22.47
N TYR A 41 1.57 3.98 22.39
CA TYR A 41 1.27 5.30 21.83
C TYR A 41 2.03 5.53 20.53
N LEU A 42 1.44 6.29 19.62
CA LEU A 42 2.05 6.72 18.38
C LEU A 42 2.47 8.19 18.52
N TYR A 43 3.67 8.52 18.09
CA TYR A 43 4.24 9.88 18.10
C TYR A 43 4.72 10.23 16.70
N ALA A 44 4.50 11.47 16.27
CA ALA A 44 5.08 12.04 15.07
C ALA A 44 6.20 13.02 15.43
N ASP A 45 7.40 12.78 14.93
CA ASP A 45 8.50 13.73 14.96
C ASP A 45 8.45 14.60 13.71
N THR A 46 8.24 15.89 13.91
CA THR A 46 7.99 16.87 12.84
C THR A 46 9.12 17.89 12.71
N HIS A 47 10.35 17.52 13.03
CA HIS A 47 11.50 18.45 13.13
C HIS A 47 11.33 19.54 14.21
N SER A 48 10.35 19.38 15.10
CA SER A 48 10.19 20.23 16.29
C SER A 48 11.09 19.74 17.42
N THR A 49 11.15 20.49 18.50
CA THR A 49 11.95 20.11 19.68
C THR A 49 11.42 18.89 20.42
N GLN A 50 10.16 18.51 20.17
CA GLN A 50 9.52 17.35 20.81
C GLN A 50 8.54 16.66 19.85
N PRO A 51 8.52 15.31 19.82
CA PRO A 51 7.53 14.55 19.05
C PRO A 51 6.11 14.82 19.54
N VAL A 52 5.18 14.90 18.60
CA VAL A 52 3.76 15.12 18.86
C VAL A 52 3.05 13.78 19.10
N LYS A 53 2.45 13.62 20.27
CA LYS A 53 1.65 12.44 20.60
C LYS A 53 0.33 12.42 19.82
N LEU A 54 0.00 11.27 19.21
CA LEU A 54 -1.22 11.08 18.45
C LEU A 54 -2.25 10.31 19.28
N ASP A 55 -3.00 11.02 20.12
CA ASP A 55 -3.92 10.42 21.10
C ASP A 55 -5.08 9.61 20.49
N ALA A 56 -5.44 9.87 19.22
CA ALA A 56 -6.50 9.15 18.50
C ALA A 56 -6.24 7.63 18.40
N TYR A 57 -4.98 7.20 18.56
CA TYR A 57 -4.57 5.79 18.41
C TYR A 57 -4.11 5.15 19.71
N ASN A 58 -4.43 5.78 20.82
CA ASN A 58 -4.04 5.30 22.14
C ASN A 58 -4.56 3.89 22.43
N GLY A 59 -3.65 2.96 22.78
CA GLY A 59 -3.98 1.57 23.09
C GLY A 59 -4.38 0.71 21.91
N LYS A 60 -4.36 1.22 20.67
CA LYS A 60 -4.71 0.47 19.46
C LYS A 60 -3.47 -0.03 18.74
N LYS A 61 -3.59 -1.19 18.08
CA LYS A 61 -2.61 -1.58 17.07
C LYS A 61 -2.70 -0.58 15.92
N ALA A 62 -1.60 0.08 15.61
CA ALA A 62 -1.51 1.06 14.53
C ALA A 62 -0.24 0.84 13.69
N GLU A 63 -0.38 1.05 12.39
CA GLU A 63 0.72 1.15 11.42
C GLU A 63 0.62 2.49 10.73
N PHE A 64 1.72 2.97 10.16
CA PHE A 64 1.75 4.28 9.54
C PHE A 64 2.52 4.28 8.22
N ILE A 65 2.17 5.23 7.37
CA ILE A 65 2.84 5.50 6.10
C ILE A 65 3.06 7.00 6.03
N ILE A 66 4.29 7.43 5.74
CA ILE A 66 4.65 8.84 5.56
C ILE A 66 4.76 9.12 4.07
N SER A 67 4.12 10.20 3.62
CA SER A 67 4.21 10.67 2.23
C SER A 67 4.18 12.19 2.18
N GLY A 68 5.35 12.79 1.95
CA GLY A 68 5.51 14.24 1.91
C GLY A 68 5.11 14.91 3.23
N ASP A 69 4.11 15.77 3.20
CA ASP A 69 3.52 16.47 4.34
C ASP A 69 2.38 15.69 5.02
N LYS A 70 2.14 14.46 4.61
CA LYS A 70 1.03 13.65 5.09
C LYS A 70 1.52 12.43 5.86
N LEU A 71 0.87 12.17 6.99
CA LEU A 71 1.00 10.96 7.77
C LEU A 71 -0.32 10.19 7.70
N PHE A 72 -0.28 9.00 7.13
CA PHE A 72 -1.42 8.08 7.10
C PHE A 72 -1.27 7.05 8.22
N VAL A 73 -2.33 6.83 8.98
CA VAL A 73 -2.34 5.87 10.08
C VAL A 73 -3.43 4.84 9.84
N LYS A 74 -3.02 3.57 9.83
CA LYS A 74 -3.91 2.40 9.84
C LYS A 74 -4.19 2.05 11.29
N SER A 75 -5.40 2.23 11.77
CA SER A 75 -5.84 1.82 13.10
C SER A 75 -6.64 0.53 12.97
N PHE A 76 -6.07 -0.58 13.43
CA PHE A 76 -6.66 -1.91 13.27
C PHE A 76 -7.85 -2.09 14.21
N ASP A 77 -8.85 -2.85 13.75
CA ASP A 77 -9.93 -3.36 14.57
C ASP A 77 -9.44 -4.50 15.49
N ASP A 78 -10.30 -4.96 16.38
CA ASP A 78 -9.96 -6.00 17.37
C ASP A 78 -9.63 -7.36 16.72
N SER A 79 -10.17 -7.66 15.53
CA SER A 79 -9.87 -8.87 14.77
C SER A 79 -8.52 -8.79 14.03
N ASN A 80 -8.00 -7.59 13.82
CA ASN A 80 -6.86 -7.26 12.96
C ASN A 80 -7.04 -7.62 11.47
N ASP A 81 -8.27 -7.91 11.04
CA ASP A 81 -8.58 -8.27 9.65
C ASP A 81 -8.78 -7.04 8.77
N THR A 82 -9.30 -5.98 9.39
CA THR A 82 -9.52 -4.68 8.74
C THR A 82 -8.97 -3.55 9.59
N PHE A 83 -8.84 -2.38 8.98
CA PHE A 83 -8.43 -1.17 9.69
C PHE A 83 -9.24 0.04 9.22
N SER A 84 -9.26 1.05 10.05
CA SER A 84 -9.65 2.41 9.68
C SER A 84 -8.42 3.19 9.25
N LEU A 85 -8.54 3.96 8.18
CA LEU A 85 -7.45 4.77 7.64
C LEU A 85 -7.68 6.24 8.01
N PHE A 86 -6.69 6.82 8.63
CA PHE A 86 -6.69 8.23 9.02
C PHE A 86 -5.57 8.98 8.31
N ARG A 87 -5.77 10.28 8.10
CA ARG A 87 -4.77 11.20 7.59
C ARG A 87 -4.52 12.30 8.61
N HIS A 88 -3.25 12.66 8.76
CA HIS A 88 -2.80 13.92 9.35
C HIS A 88 -2.02 14.69 8.31
N THR A 89 -2.16 16.00 8.30
CA THR A 89 -1.28 16.90 7.54
C THR A 89 -0.33 17.57 8.50
N VAL A 90 0.93 17.71 8.11
CA VAL A 90 1.95 18.35 8.89
C VAL A 90 2.37 19.66 8.21
N THR A 91 2.13 20.78 8.88
CA THR A 91 2.47 22.11 8.37
C THR A 91 3.28 22.86 9.41
N ASN A 92 4.49 23.26 9.05
CA ASN A 92 5.42 23.99 9.95
C ASN A 92 5.61 23.30 11.31
N GLY A 93 5.75 21.97 11.29
CA GLY A 93 5.94 21.16 12.50
C GLY A 93 4.66 20.89 13.32
N VAL A 94 3.51 21.41 12.89
CA VAL A 94 2.22 21.18 13.54
C VAL A 94 1.48 20.05 12.86
N VAL A 95 1.07 19.05 13.62
CA VAL A 95 0.26 17.91 13.15
C VAL A 95 -1.22 18.26 13.28
N SER A 96 -1.98 18.13 12.19
CA SER A 96 -3.43 18.34 12.22
C SER A 96 -4.16 17.32 13.09
N ALA A 97 -5.40 17.60 13.43
CA ALA A 97 -6.32 16.57 13.94
C ALA A 97 -6.43 15.39 12.96
N ALA A 98 -6.79 14.22 13.48
CA ALA A 98 -7.01 13.03 12.68
C ALA A 98 -8.25 13.21 11.78
N GLU A 99 -8.06 13.09 10.48
CA GLU A 99 -9.14 13.00 9.49
C GLU A 99 -9.35 11.53 9.13
N MET A 100 -10.51 10.97 9.40
CA MET A 100 -10.84 9.61 9.00
C MET A 100 -11.18 9.57 7.51
N LEU A 101 -10.41 8.86 6.72
CA LEU A 101 -10.63 8.71 5.27
C LEU A 101 -11.64 7.61 4.98
N ASP A 102 -11.50 6.43 5.60
CA ASP A 102 -12.43 5.31 5.45
C ASP A 102 -12.23 4.24 6.52
N THR A 103 -13.14 3.26 6.56
CA THR A 103 -13.14 2.12 7.48
C THR A 103 -13.26 0.79 6.72
N SER A 104 -13.10 -0.32 7.43
CA SER A 104 -13.22 -1.68 6.88
C SER A 104 -12.25 -1.93 5.72
N ILE A 105 -11.05 -1.38 5.81
CA ILE A 105 -10.01 -1.49 4.79
C ILE A 105 -9.20 -2.77 5.01
N LYS A 106 -9.00 -3.56 3.95
CA LYS A 106 -8.17 -4.79 3.95
C LYS A 106 -6.72 -4.53 3.57
N ALA A 107 -6.49 -3.58 2.68
CA ALA A 107 -5.15 -3.23 2.22
C ALA A 107 -5.12 -1.79 1.74
N CYS A 108 -4.01 -1.09 1.96
CA CYS A 108 -3.75 0.21 1.33
C CYS A 108 -2.30 0.34 0.90
N ASN A 109 -2.07 1.18 -0.10
CA ASN A 109 -0.75 1.54 -0.60
C ASN A 109 -0.76 2.99 -1.08
N ILE A 110 0.42 3.60 -1.16
CA ILE A 110 0.61 4.89 -1.83
C ILE A 110 1.15 4.61 -3.23
N ILE A 111 0.46 5.14 -4.23
CA ILE A 111 0.85 5.05 -5.64
C ILE A 111 0.89 6.48 -6.18
N GLY A 112 2.07 6.94 -6.53
CA GLY A 112 2.29 8.37 -6.78
C GLY A 112 2.05 9.21 -5.53
N ALA A 113 1.14 10.19 -5.62
CA ALA A 113 0.74 11.05 -4.50
C ALA A 113 -0.57 10.61 -3.84
N ASP A 114 -1.21 9.58 -4.36
CA ASP A 114 -2.55 9.16 -3.98
C ASP A 114 -2.52 7.92 -3.07
N VAL A 115 -3.51 7.82 -2.18
CA VAL A 115 -3.74 6.63 -1.36
C VAL A 115 -4.72 5.72 -2.07
N TRP A 116 -4.30 4.50 -2.31
CA TRP A 116 -5.11 3.45 -2.90
C TRP A 116 -5.43 2.40 -1.86
N TYR A 117 -6.69 1.94 -1.80
CA TYR A 117 -7.07 0.94 -0.81
C TYR A 117 -8.24 0.06 -1.25
N ARG A 118 -8.23 -1.18 -0.76
CA ARG A 118 -9.33 -2.11 -0.89
C ARG A 118 -10.20 -2.07 0.36
N ARG A 119 -11.48 -1.81 0.18
CA ARG A 119 -12.48 -1.81 1.24
C ARG A 119 -13.38 -3.03 1.14
N SER A 120 -13.61 -3.70 2.27
CA SER A 120 -14.55 -4.82 2.36
C SER A 120 -15.95 -4.39 1.99
N VAL A 121 -16.63 -5.22 1.22
CA VAL A 121 -18.06 -5.09 0.94
C VAL A 121 -18.82 -6.02 1.87
N THR A 122 -19.81 -5.50 2.59
CA THR A 122 -20.60 -6.28 3.54
C THR A 122 -21.26 -7.47 2.84
N GLY A 123 -21.06 -8.68 3.39
CA GLY A 123 -21.61 -9.91 2.83
C GLY A 123 -20.85 -10.47 1.62
N SER A 124 -19.68 -9.91 1.27
CA SER A 124 -18.82 -10.41 0.19
C SER A 124 -17.40 -10.69 0.69
N SER A 125 -16.73 -11.70 0.11
CA SER A 125 -15.30 -11.94 0.29
C SER A 125 -14.45 -10.99 -0.56
N LEU A 126 -15.05 -10.30 -1.54
CA LEU A 126 -14.40 -9.39 -2.46
C LEU A 126 -14.42 -7.94 -1.91
N CYS A 127 -13.58 -7.12 -2.46
CA CYS A 127 -13.42 -5.73 -2.04
C CYS A 127 -13.67 -4.77 -3.19
N ASP A 128 -14.11 -3.57 -2.86
CA ASP A 128 -14.07 -2.43 -3.76
C ASP A 128 -12.70 -1.75 -3.69
N LEU A 129 -12.16 -1.32 -4.82
CA LEU A 129 -10.93 -0.54 -4.91
C LEU A 129 -11.28 0.95 -4.97
N TYR A 130 -10.66 1.70 -4.08
CA TYR A 130 -10.77 3.15 -4.01
C TYR A 130 -9.43 3.82 -4.17
N LYS A 131 -9.48 5.03 -4.70
CA LYS A 131 -8.40 6.01 -4.72
C LYS A 131 -8.83 7.22 -3.89
N TYR A 132 -7.92 7.78 -3.14
CA TYR A 132 -8.09 9.04 -2.41
C TYR A 132 -6.95 9.99 -2.77
N SER A 133 -7.29 11.09 -3.41
CA SER A 133 -6.40 12.22 -3.71
C SER A 133 -6.78 13.41 -2.83
N THR A 134 -7.71 14.23 -3.29
CA THR A 134 -8.41 15.28 -2.56
C THR A 134 -9.78 14.79 -2.08
N GLU A 135 -10.38 13.87 -2.82
CA GLU A 135 -11.64 13.22 -2.53
C GLU A 135 -11.56 11.71 -2.80
N LYS A 136 -12.55 11.00 -2.29
CA LYS A 136 -12.66 9.55 -2.45
C LYS A 136 -13.33 9.22 -3.78
N GLU A 137 -12.67 8.38 -4.56
CA GLU A 137 -13.14 7.86 -5.84
C GLU A 137 -13.18 6.34 -5.81
N LYS A 138 -14.30 5.72 -6.22
CA LYS A 138 -14.36 4.28 -6.45
C LYS A 138 -13.84 3.99 -7.85
N ILE A 139 -12.79 3.17 -7.95
CA ILE A 139 -12.14 2.82 -9.21
C ILE A 139 -12.75 1.54 -9.81
N ASP A 140 -12.93 0.51 -8.99
CA ASP A 140 -13.44 -0.79 -9.46
C ASP A 140 -14.09 -1.57 -8.32
N GLY A 141 -14.85 -2.61 -8.65
CA GLY A 141 -15.44 -3.58 -7.73
C GLY A 141 -14.84 -4.97 -7.90
N ASP A 142 -15.12 -5.86 -6.94
CA ASP A 142 -14.73 -7.28 -6.97
C ASP A 142 -13.21 -7.49 -7.09
N VAL A 143 -12.44 -6.64 -6.43
CA VAL A 143 -10.98 -6.62 -6.50
C VAL A 143 -10.38 -7.55 -5.45
N ALA A 144 -9.61 -8.54 -5.89
CA ALA A 144 -8.87 -9.44 -5.03
C ALA A 144 -7.53 -8.85 -4.57
N SER A 145 -6.83 -8.11 -5.45
CA SER A 145 -5.55 -7.44 -5.13
C SER A 145 -5.28 -6.29 -6.10
N PHE A 146 -4.31 -5.44 -5.76
CA PHE A 146 -3.82 -4.38 -6.64
C PHE A 146 -2.36 -4.05 -6.37
N ALA A 147 -1.67 -3.49 -7.38
CA ALA A 147 -0.31 -3.01 -7.26
C ALA A 147 -0.09 -1.80 -8.16
N GLY A 148 0.66 -0.81 -7.67
CA GLY A 148 1.13 0.30 -8.50
C GLY A 148 2.29 -0.13 -9.38
N LEU A 149 2.30 0.35 -10.62
CA LEU A 149 3.40 0.17 -11.56
C LEU A 149 4.26 1.44 -11.63
N SER A 150 5.47 1.31 -12.15
CA SER A 150 6.44 2.41 -12.20
C SER A 150 6.00 3.58 -13.10
N ASP A 151 5.11 3.34 -14.05
CA ASP A 151 4.53 4.38 -14.93
C ASP A 151 3.31 5.10 -14.31
N GLY A 152 2.97 4.77 -13.06
CA GLY A 152 1.82 5.34 -12.34
C GLY A 152 0.48 4.65 -12.63
N SER A 153 0.45 3.67 -13.52
CA SER A 153 -0.72 2.84 -13.72
C SER A 153 -0.90 1.84 -12.56
N VAL A 154 -2.09 1.25 -12.44
CA VAL A 154 -2.42 0.32 -11.37
C VAL A 154 -2.88 -1.02 -11.95
N LEU A 155 -2.13 -2.07 -11.62
CA LEU A 155 -2.54 -3.44 -11.89
C LEU A 155 -3.62 -3.85 -10.90
N ILE A 156 -4.73 -4.38 -11.41
CA ILE A 156 -5.88 -4.83 -10.63
C ILE A 156 -6.08 -6.32 -10.91
N VAL A 157 -6.20 -7.11 -9.85
CA VAL A 157 -6.41 -8.56 -9.90
C VAL A 157 -7.86 -8.85 -9.53
N LYS A 158 -8.59 -9.53 -10.42
CA LYS A 158 -10.00 -9.90 -10.23
C LYS A 158 -10.22 -11.38 -10.51
N ASN A 159 -11.41 -11.88 -10.23
CA ASN A 159 -11.80 -13.27 -10.51
C ASN A 159 -10.80 -14.30 -9.98
N PHE A 160 -10.28 -14.03 -8.78
CA PHE A 160 -9.28 -14.86 -8.12
C PHE A 160 -9.88 -16.24 -7.78
N VAL A 161 -9.18 -17.29 -8.19
CA VAL A 161 -9.49 -18.68 -7.87
C VAL A 161 -8.24 -19.35 -7.32
N SER A 162 -8.36 -19.94 -6.15
CA SER A 162 -7.31 -20.76 -5.54
C SER A 162 -7.72 -22.24 -5.64
N SER A 163 -6.83 -23.08 -6.19
CA SER A 163 -7.03 -24.53 -6.35
C SER A 163 -5.76 -25.29 -6.00
N SER A 164 -5.83 -26.64 -6.02
CA SER A 164 -4.65 -27.50 -5.86
C SER A 164 -3.58 -27.23 -6.91
N ASP A 165 -3.98 -26.77 -8.10
CA ASP A 165 -3.09 -26.54 -9.24
C ASP A 165 -2.44 -25.15 -9.22
N GLY A 166 -2.86 -24.29 -8.29
CA GLY A 166 -2.33 -22.96 -8.08
C GLY A 166 -3.40 -21.87 -8.03
N GLU A 167 -2.92 -20.65 -8.02
CA GLU A 167 -3.75 -19.43 -7.97
C GLU A 167 -3.78 -18.80 -9.36
N ILE A 168 -4.99 -18.60 -9.87
CA ILE A 168 -5.23 -17.92 -11.14
C ILE A 168 -6.17 -16.73 -10.94
N ALA A 169 -6.00 -15.72 -11.78
CA ALA A 169 -6.87 -14.54 -11.77
C ALA A 169 -6.89 -13.83 -13.12
N ASP A 170 -7.85 -12.93 -13.29
CA ASP A 170 -7.85 -12.00 -14.41
C ASP A 170 -7.09 -10.74 -14.03
N LEU A 171 -6.28 -10.25 -14.95
CA LEU A 171 -5.46 -9.05 -14.79
C LEU A 171 -6.08 -7.89 -15.55
N TYR A 172 -6.26 -6.79 -14.88
CA TYR A 172 -6.73 -5.52 -15.44
C TYR A 172 -5.70 -4.44 -15.17
N LEU A 173 -5.69 -3.41 -16.01
CA LEU A 173 -4.88 -2.22 -15.83
C LEU A 173 -5.77 -0.98 -15.78
N TYR A 174 -5.57 -0.16 -14.76
CA TYR A 174 -6.11 1.20 -14.68
C TYR A 174 -5.04 2.19 -15.11
N ASP A 175 -5.31 2.96 -16.17
CA ASP A 175 -4.37 3.90 -16.81
C ASP A 175 -4.51 5.36 -16.32
N GLY A 176 -5.24 5.56 -15.23
CA GLY A 176 -5.59 6.88 -14.71
C GLY A 176 -6.96 7.39 -15.17
N LYS A 177 -7.62 6.69 -16.09
CA LYS A 177 -8.94 7.07 -16.65
C LYS A 177 -9.92 5.90 -16.66
N LYS A 178 -9.48 4.74 -17.03
CA LYS A 178 -10.33 3.55 -17.18
C LYS A 178 -9.58 2.28 -16.82
N THR A 179 -10.33 1.29 -16.41
CA THR A 179 -9.87 -0.09 -16.22
C THR A 179 -10.03 -0.86 -17.54
N SER A 180 -9.00 -1.58 -17.97
CA SER A 180 -8.99 -2.39 -19.19
C SER A 180 -8.45 -3.78 -18.89
N LEU A 181 -9.05 -4.82 -19.45
CA LEU A 181 -8.58 -6.21 -19.35
C LEU A 181 -7.22 -6.36 -20.04
N VAL A 182 -6.24 -6.91 -19.33
CA VAL A 182 -4.90 -7.26 -19.83
C VAL A 182 -4.86 -8.74 -20.22
N ALA A 183 -5.31 -9.59 -19.30
CA ALA A 183 -5.31 -11.04 -19.53
C ALA A 183 -6.32 -11.72 -18.62
N GLU A 184 -6.88 -12.82 -19.13
CA GLU A 184 -7.67 -13.77 -18.36
C GLU A 184 -6.80 -14.94 -17.89
N LYS A 185 -7.13 -15.49 -16.73
CA LYS A 185 -6.54 -16.71 -16.17
C LYS A 185 -5.01 -16.69 -16.09
N ALA A 186 -4.44 -15.56 -15.65
CA ALA A 186 -3.01 -15.46 -15.34
C ALA A 186 -2.66 -16.23 -14.06
N GLU A 187 -1.55 -16.96 -14.07
CA GLU A 187 -1.01 -17.64 -12.90
C GLU A 187 -0.26 -16.65 -12.01
N LEU A 188 -0.78 -16.37 -10.81
CA LEU A 188 -0.23 -15.35 -9.94
C LEU A 188 1.16 -15.69 -9.39
N LYS A 189 1.46 -16.97 -9.12
CA LYS A 189 2.78 -17.41 -8.64
C LYS A 189 3.92 -17.10 -9.61
N ASN A 190 3.59 -17.01 -10.90
CA ASN A 190 4.53 -16.77 -11.99
C ASN A 190 4.49 -15.33 -12.51
N MET A 191 3.72 -14.45 -11.86
CA MET A 191 3.63 -13.06 -12.27
C MET A 191 4.82 -12.25 -11.75
N LYS A 192 5.45 -11.49 -12.65
CA LYS A 192 6.51 -10.52 -12.34
C LYS A 192 6.15 -9.18 -12.96
N TYR A 193 6.50 -8.10 -12.28
CA TYR A 193 6.36 -6.75 -12.81
C TYR A 193 7.63 -5.94 -12.59
N SER A 194 7.92 -5.09 -13.53
CA SER A 194 9.09 -4.21 -13.55
C SER A 194 8.73 -2.89 -14.25
N ASP A 195 9.69 -2.01 -14.37
CA ASP A 195 9.61 -0.79 -15.19
C ASP A 195 9.37 -1.07 -16.69
N LYS A 196 9.64 -2.30 -17.15
CA LYS A 196 9.45 -2.71 -18.55
C LYS A 196 8.09 -3.31 -18.84
N GLY A 197 7.31 -3.65 -17.79
CA GLY A 197 5.97 -4.23 -17.93
C GLY A 197 5.71 -5.39 -16.99
N ILE A 198 4.70 -6.18 -17.34
CA ILE A 198 4.24 -7.34 -16.58
C ILE A 198 4.48 -8.58 -17.39
N SER A 199 5.18 -9.57 -16.83
CA SER A 199 5.30 -10.91 -17.39
C SER A 199 4.54 -11.91 -16.52
N PHE A 200 3.85 -12.83 -17.14
CA PHE A 200 3.03 -13.84 -16.47
C PHE A 200 2.81 -15.06 -17.37
N ILE A 201 2.41 -16.16 -16.75
CA ILE A 201 1.98 -17.36 -17.48
C ILE A 201 0.45 -17.41 -17.43
N ARG A 202 -0.20 -17.66 -18.54
CA ARG A 202 -1.64 -17.95 -18.59
C ARG A 202 -1.89 -19.42 -18.27
N SER A 203 -3.05 -19.70 -17.72
CA SER A 203 -3.51 -21.09 -17.57
C SER A 203 -3.51 -21.78 -18.95
N GLY A 204 -2.66 -22.81 -19.08
CA GLY A 204 -2.37 -23.44 -20.38
C GLY A 204 -0.91 -23.29 -20.83
N GLY A 205 -0.09 -22.53 -20.10
CA GLY A 205 1.36 -22.47 -20.29
C GLY A 205 1.85 -21.39 -21.25
N ASP A 206 0.99 -20.45 -21.67
CA ASP A 206 1.45 -19.34 -22.51
C ASP A 206 2.23 -18.32 -21.68
N LEU A 207 3.50 -18.11 -21.98
CA LEU A 207 4.29 -17.01 -21.46
C LEU A 207 3.91 -15.71 -22.16
N CYS A 208 3.40 -14.77 -21.38
CA CYS A 208 2.91 -13.48 -21.85
C CYS A 208 3.74 -12.33 -21.27
N ILE A 209 3.92 -11.28 -22.08
CA ILE A 209 4.46 -9.99 -21.65
C ILE A 209 3.46 -8.89 -22.03
N TYR A 210 3.07 -8.10 -21.06
CA TYR A 210 2.30 -6.88 -21.30
C TYR A 210 3.21 -5.67 -21.10
N SER A 211 3.38 -4.89 -22.14
CA SER A 211 4.22 -3.68 -22.12
C SER A 211 3.71 -2.67 -23.14
N LYS A 212 3.78 -1.37 -22.81
CA LYS A 212 3.36 -0.28 -23.71
C LYS A 212 1.94 -0.49 -24.28
N ASN A 213 1.02 -0.90 -23.40
CA ASN A 213 -0.40 -1.18 -23.73
C ASN A 213 -0.60 -2.31 -24.78
N LYS A 214 0.36 -3.22 -24.90
CA LYS A 214 0.29 -4.38 -25.78
C LYS A 214 0.61 -5.66 -25.03
N LEU A 215 -0.20 -6.68 -25.26
CA LEU A 215 0.06 -8.05 -24.83
C LEU A 215 0.74 -8.80 -25.96
N ALA A 216 1.86 -9.44 -25.68
CA ALA A 216 2.54 -10.36 -26.56
C ALA A 216 2.63 -11.73 -25.92
N ILE A 217 2.34 -12.79 -26.69
CA ILE A 217 2.62 -14.18 -26.34
C ILE A 217 4.03 -14.46 -26.84
N ILE A 218 4.92 -14.86 -25.94
CA ILE A 218 6.34 -15.08 -26.25
C ILE A 218 6.61 -16.56 -26.51
N ASP A 219 5.99 -17.43 -25.71
CA ASP A 219 6.18 -18.87 -25.81
C ASP A 219 4.95 -19.62 -25.29
N GLY A 220 4.68 -20.81 -25.81
CA GLY A 220 3.69 -21.73 -25.30
C GLY A 220 4.35 -22.90 -24.57
N GLY A 221 3.73 -23.36 -23.48
CA GLY A 221 4.26 -24.45 -22.64
C GLY A 221 5.27 -24.05 -21.59
N ALA A 222 5.33 -22.76 -21.24
CA ALA A 222 6.15 -22.26 -20.15
C ALA A 222 5.62 -22.72 -18.77
N TYR A 223 6.53 -23.10 -17.87
CA TYR A 223 6.17 -23.55 -16.52
C TYR A 223 6.64 -22.58 -15.42
N ASN A 224 7.57 -21.70 -15.72
CA ASN A 224 8.10 -20.75 -14.75
C ASN A 224 8.75 -19.53 -15.43
N ILE A 225 8.80 -18.41 -14.71
CA ILE A 225 9.49 -17.19 -15.12
C ILE A 225 10.63 -16.94 -14.13
N ILE A 226 11.86 -16.95 -14.63
CA ILE A 226 13.05 -16.56 -13.87
C ILE A 226 13.36 -15.12 -14.24
N ALA A 227 13.29 -14.20 -13.25
CA ALA A 227 13.72 -12.82 -13.43
C ALA A 227 15.24 -12.74 -13.17
N TYR A 228 15.96 -12.08 -14.07
CA TYR A 228 17.39 -11.73 -13.93
C TYR A 228 17.53 -10.24 -13.68
#